data_3275fea19d41125234cf3a2e5a2cd1de
#
_entry.id   3275fea19d41125234cf3a2e5a2cd1de
#
_cell.length_a   1.000
_cell.length_b   1.000
_cell.length_c   1.000
_cell.angle_alpha   90.00
_cell.angle_beta   90.00
_cell.angle_gamma   90.00
#
_symmetry.space_group_name_H-M   'P 1'
#
loop_
_entity.id
_entity.type
_entity.pdbx_description
1 polymer ?
#
loop_
_entity_poly.entity_id
_entity_poly.type
_entity_poly.pdbx_seq_one_letter_code
_entity_poly.pdbx_strand_id
1 'polypeptide(L)'
;HKGDWITAPAYNANGIVQDVTLNTVKVLNFDNTTTTIPPYALVTGSFTNWRSMFEGGGRRISRQILLDINSISFLREEDLLRFKDHFLIGEFVVQRLHSIQQACNSGNSFLAEELRVTNSMLFRVYLENYIRQMGKSNPDMLYMVRYLPMAERGLPVELYLFSAEKTWKMYEAVVADLIDHTIAVTAEFGLRLYQSPGSYDIQCLRERVNQI
;
A
#
# COMPACT_ATOMS: atom_id res chain seq x y z
N HIS A 1 21.47 10.13 -20.10
CA HIS A 1 22.36 11.28 -20.10
C HIS A 1 23.14 11.34 -18.78
N LYS A 2 24.21 12.17 -18.75
CA LYS A 2 24.92 12.48 -17.49
C LYS A 2 23.92 13.11 -16.49
N GLY A 3 23.97 12.65 -15.25
CA GLY A 3 23.04 13.05 -14.18
C GLY A 3 21.79 12.20 -14.07
N ASP A 4 21.48 11.32 -15.02
CA ASP A 4 20.34 10.43 -14.92
C ASP A 4 20.57 9.35 -13.86
N TRP A 5 19.55 9.06 -13.08
CA TRP A 5 19.52 7.82 -12.32
C TRP A 5 19.09 6.69 -13.24
N ILE A 6 19.92 5.64 -13.32
CA ILE A 6 19.63 4.42 -14.06
C ILE A 6 19.76 3.19 -13.15
N THR A 7 18.99 2.16 -13.46
CA THR A 7 19.14 0.82 -12.90
C THR A 7 19.32 -0.18 -14.03
N ALA A 8 20.47 -0.86 -14.04
CA ALA A 8 20.81 -1.91 -14.99
C ALA A 8 21.27 -3.17 -14.23
N PRO A 9 20.34 -4.06 -13.83
CA PRO A 9 20.63 -5.19 -12.93
C PRO A 9 21.66 -6.16 -13.51
N ALA A 10 21.64 -6.37 -14.82
CA ALA A 10 22.61 -7.25 -15.51
C ALA A 10 24.08 -6.81 -15.32
N TYR A 11 24.31 -5.56 -14.96
CA TYR A 11 25.63 -4.97 -14.74
C TYR A 11 25.85 -4.52 -13.29
N ASN A 12 24.97 -4.90 -12.37
CA ASN A 12 24.98 -4.44 -10.98
C ASN A 12 25.07 -2.91 -10.85
N ALA A 13 24.43 -2.19 -11.78
CA ALA A 13 24.40 -0.74 -11.76
C ALA A 13 23.06 -0.24 -11.24
N ASN A 14 23.11 0.60 -10.20
CA ASN A 14 21.96 1.33 -9.64
C ASN A 14 22.46 2.66 -9.05
N GLY A 15 22.41 3.72 -9.84
CA GLY A 15 22.96 5.01 -9.42
C GLY A 15 22.90 6.07 -10.49
N ILE A 16 23.71 7.11 -10.31
CA ILE A 16 23.77 8.29 -11.16
C ILE A 16 24.82 8.14 -12.23
N VAL A 17 24.44 8.40 -13.48
CA VAL A 17 25.38 8.45 -14.60
C VAL A 17 26.35 9.62 -14.42
N GLN A 18 27.62 9.32 -14.15
CA GLN A 18 28.66 10.33 -13.98
C GLN A 18 29.21 10.85 -15.31
N ASP A 19 29.43 9.92 -16.25
CA ASP A 19 30.05 10.24 -17.52
C ASP A 19 29.59 9.27 -18.62
N VAL A 20 29.53 9.79 -19.84
CA VAL A 20 29.20 9.03 -21.05
C VAL A 20 30.19 9.37 -22.12
N THR A 21 31.00 8.38 -22.52
CA THR A 21 31.97 8.47 -23.62
C THR A 21 31.56 7.55 -24.75
N LEU A 22 32.35 7.55 -25.84
CA LEU A 22 32.12 6.63 -26.97
C LEU A 22 32.17 5.15 -26.55
N ASN A 23 33.00 4.82 -25.58
CA ASN A 23 33.30 3.43 -25.22
C ASN A 23 32.82 3.04 -23.81
N THR A 24 32.44 4.00 -22.99
CA THR A 24 32.07 3.74 -21.58
C THR A 24 30.97 4.64 -21.07
N VAL A 25 30.08 4.08 -20.27
CA VAL A 25 29.15 4.79 -19.41
C VAL A 25 29.53 4.47 -17.96
N LYS A 26 29.92 5.51 -17.19
CA LYS A 26 30.26 5.37 -15.78
C LYS A 26 29.05 5.71 -14.91
N VAL A 27 28.65 4.79 -14.04
CA VAL A 27 27.56 4.94 -13.09
C VAL A 27 28.13 4.93 -11.67
N LEU A 28 27.91 6.01 -10.92
CA LEU A 28 28.15 6.03 -9.49
C LEU A 28 26.94 5.42 -8.79
N ASN A 29 27.11 4.23 -8.26
CA ASN A 29 26.07 3.51 -7.52
C ASN A 29 25.78 4.17 -6.16
N PHE A 30 24.61 3.91 -5.61
CA PHE A 30 24.23 4.46 -4.30
C PHE A 30 25.00 3.86 -3.12
N ASP A 31 25.69 2.75 -3.30
CA ASP A 31 26.65 2.17 -2.36
C ASP A 31 28.06 2.80 -2.45
N ASN A 32 28.20 3.88 -3.23
CA ASN A 32 29.43 4.61 -3.48
C ASN A 32 30.48 3.84 -4.31
N THR A 33 30.10 2.77 -4.99
CA THR A 33 30.94 2.08 -5.99
C THR A 33 30.71 2.68 -7.38
N THR A 34 31.65 2.42 -8.32
CA THR A 34 31.49 2.84 -9.72
C THR A 34 31.42 1.63 -10.63
N THR A 35 30.34 1.52 -11.39
CA THR A 35 30.19 0.53 -12.46
C THR A 35 30.45 1.18 -13.81
N THR A 36 31.26 0.51 -14.64
CA THR A 36 31.54 0.93 -16.03
C THR A 36 30.82 -0.02 -16.99
N ILE A 37 29.96 0.52 -17.83
CA ILE A 37 29.14 -0.26 -18.78
C ILE A 37 29.49 0.16 -20.20
N PRO A 38 29.73 -0.78 -21.13
CA PRO A 38 29.90 -0.44 -22.54
C PRO A 38 28.57 0.14 -23.10
N PRO A 39 28.60 1.23 -23.91
CA PRO A 39 27.35 1.83 -24.42
C PRO A 39 26.46 0.85 -25.19
N TYR A 40 27.05 -0.05 -25.98
CA TYR A 40 26.29 -1.04 -26.75
C TYR A 40 25.45 -1.95 -25.85
N ALA A 41 25.89 -2.20 -24.63
CA ALA A 41 25.19 -3.05 -23.68
C ALA A 41 23.86 -2.41 -23.19
N LEU A 42 23.81 -1.08 -23.13
CA LEU A 42 22.58 -0.34 -22.84
C LEU A 42 21.63 -0.24 -24.05
N VAL A 43 22.16 -0.45 -25.26
CA VAL A 43 21.36 -0.49 -26.49
C VAL A 43 20.77 -1.87 -26.74
N THR A 44 21.47 -2.93 -26.40
CA THR A 44 21.06 -4.33 -26.63
C THR A 44 20.32 -4.93 -25.43
N GLY A 45 20.58 -4.40 -24.23
CA GLY A 45 19.96 -4.85 -23.00
C GLY A 45 18.82 -3.93 -22.53
N SER A 46 18.10 -4.36 -21.50
CA SER A 46 17.11 -3.52 -20.83
C SER A 46 17.72 -2.83 -19.61
N PHE A 47 17.37 -1.57 -19.42
CA PHE A 47 17.67 -0.81 -18.21
C PHE A 47 16.52 0.14 -17.90
N THR A 48 16.37 0.52 -16.63
CA THR A 48 15.39 1.51 -16.21
C THR A 48 16.04 2.88 -16.09
N ASN A 49 15.47 3.90 -16.74
CA ASN A 49 15.86 5.29 -16.55
C ASN A 49 14.78 5.98 -15.69
N TRP A 50 15.20 6.54 -14.56
CA TRP A 50 14.30 7.16 -13.58
C TRP A 50 14.03 8.65 -13.84
N ARG A 51 14.55 9.22 -14.95
CA ARG A 51 14.33 10.63 -15.31
C ARG A 51 12.83 10.96 -15.35
N SER A 52 12.02 10.13 -16.02
CA SER A 52 10.57 10.34 -16.14
C SER A 52 9.85 10.39 -14.79
N MET A 53 10.37 9.68 -13.77
CA MET A 53 9.84 9.78 -12.41
C MET A 53 10.09 11.18 -11.83
N PHE A 54 11.30 11.74 -12.02
CA PHE A 54 11.63 13.08 -11.51
C PHE A 54 10.91 14.20 -12.27
N GLU A 55 10.76 14.06 -13.58
CA GLU A 55 10.06 15.01 -14.44
C GLU A 55 8.53 14.85 -14.35
N GLY A 56 8.05 13.66 -14.03
CA GLY A 56 6.62 13.32 -13.94
C GLY A 56 5.96 13.68 -12.61
N GLY A 57 4.75 13.20 -12.44
CA GLY A 57 3.86 13.54 -11.33
C GLY A 57 4.22 12.95 -9.97
N GLY A 58 5.11 11.94 -9.88
CA GLY A 58 5.44 11.35 -8.60
C GLY A 58 6.20 10.03 -8.67
N ARG A 59 6.64 9.57 -7.49
CA ARG A 59 7.29 8.27 -7.30
C ARG A 59 6.30 7.25 -6.76
N ARG A 60 6.14 6.11 -7.47
CA ARG A 60 5.19 5.07 -7.11
C ARG A 60 5.49 4.46 -5.74
N ILE A 61 4.47 4.36 -4.91
CA ILE A 61 4.42 3.52 -3.71
C ILE A 61 3.49 2.34 -4.03
N SER A 62 3.99 1.13 -3.80
CA SER A 62 3.22 -0.11 -3.85
C SER A 62 3.67 -0.93 -2.65
N ARG A 63 2.81 -0.98 -1.63
CA ARG A 63 3.06 -1.69 -0.37
C ARG A 63 1.84 -2.50 -0.03
N GLN A 64 2.05 -3.66 0.58
CA GLN A 64 0.95 -4.52 1.00
C GLN A 64 1.05 -4.82 2.49
N ILE A 65 -0.11 -4.92 3.11
CA ILE A 65 -0.30 -5.52 4.43
C ILE A 65 -1.11 -6.80 4.29
N LEU A 66 -0.97 -7.71 5.22
CA LEU A 66 -1.72 -8.96 5.23
C LEU A 66 -2.75 -8.91 6.36
N LEU A 67 -4.03 -9.02 6.03
CA LEU A 67 -5.09 -9.13 7.03
C LEU A 67 -5.33 -10.59 7.41
N ASP A 68 -5.52 -10.86 8.70
CA ASP A 68 -6.05 -12.13 9.18
C ASP A 68 -7.50 -12.27 8.74
N ILE A 69 -7.79 -13.24 7.87
CA ILE A 69 -9.13 -13.48 7.33
C ILE A 69 -10.16 -13.79 8.43
N ASN A 70 -9.74 -14.38 9.55
CA ASN A 70 -10.62 -14.68 10.67
C ASN A 70 -11.09 -13.42 11.42
N SER A 71 -10.49 -12.25 11.15
CA SER A 71 -10.92 -10.97 11.69
C SER A 71 -11.92 -10.24 10.79
N ILE A 72 -12.16 -10.75 9.57
CA ILE A 72 -13.10 -10.13 8.62
C ILE A 72 -14.52 -10.59 8.92
N SER A 73 -15.42 -9.62 9.11
CA SER A 73 -16.83 -9.89 9.41
C SER A 73 -17.74 -8.78 8.89
N PHE A 74 -19.02 -9.09 8.75
CA PHE A 74 -20.02 -8.06 8.51
C PHE A 74 -20.20 -7.19 9.75
N LEU A 75 -20.24 -5.88 9.53
CA LEU A 75 -20.57 -4.91 10.57
C LEU A 75 -22.09 -4.90 10.82
N ARG A 76 -22.49 -4.76 12.07
CA ARG A 76 -23.87 -4.48 12.46
C ARG A 76 -24.15 -3.00 12.26
N GLU A 77 -25.41 -2.64 12.20
CA GLU A 77 -25.84 -1.25 12.08
C GLU A 77 -25.25 -0.35 13.18
N GLU A 78 -25.23 -0.85 14.41
CA GLU A 78 -24.65 -0.14 15.56
C GLU A 78 -23.17 0.16 15.38
N ASP A 79 -22.41 -0.79 14.81
CA ASP A 79 -20.98 -0.64 14.54
C ASP A 79 -20.74 0.37 13.41
N LEU A 80 -21.59 0.39 12.37
CA LEU A 80 -21.55 1.38 11.30
C LEU A 80 -21.88 2.79 11.81
N LEU A 81 -22.89 2.93 12.68
CA LEU A 81 -23.30 4.22 13.23
C LEU A 81 -22.19 4.91 14.03
N ARG A 82 -21.24 4.17 14.60
CA ARG A 82 -20.06 4.75 15.27
C ARG A 82 -19.18 5.58 14.33
N PHE A 83 -19.20 5.28 13.03
CA PHE A 83 -18.41 5.97 12.03
C PHE A 83 -19.17 7.04 11.24
N LYS A 84 -20.45 7.29 11.54
CA LYS A 84 -21.28 8.23 10.76
C LYS A 84 -20.74 9.66 10.71
N ASP A 85 -20.08 10.11 11.77
CA ASP A 85 -19.53 11.46 11.89
C ASP A 85 -18.01 11.49 11.59
N HIS A 86 -17.45 10.38 11.13
CA HIS A 86 -16.03 10.31 10.84
C HIS A 86 -15.70 11.03 9.51
N PHE A 87 -14.77 11.98 9.55
CA PHE A 87 -14.47 12.91 8.44
C PHE A 87 -14.04 12.24 7.12
N LEU A 88 -13.47 11.02 7.14
CA LEU A 88 -13.06 10.29 5.94
C LEU A 88 -14.13 9.33 5.40
N ILE A 89 -14.96 8.76 6.24
CA ILE A 89 -15.86 7.66 5.86
C ILE A 89 -17.33 7.88 6.25
N GLY A 90 -17.64 8.94 6.99
CA GLY A 90 -19.02 9.19 7.45
C GLY A 90 -20.02 9.31 6.31
N GLU A 91 -19.66 10.00 5.22
CA GLU A 91 -20.52 10.12 4.05
C GLU A 91 -20.84 8.74 3.44
N PHE A 92 -19.83 7.89 3.26
CA PHE A 92 -20.02 6.51 2.78
C PHE A 92 -20.94 5.72 3.69
N VAL A 93 -20.77 5.82 5.01
CA VAL A 93 -21.58 5.12 6.00
C VAL A 93 -23.04 5.56 5.92
N VAL A 94 -23.30 6.87 5.90
CA VAL A 94 -24.67 7.43 5.81
C VAL A 94 -25.35 7.00 4.51
N GLN A 95 -24.67 7.10 3.38
CA GLN A 95 -25.21 6.65 2.09
C GLN A 95 -25.52 5.16 2.09
N ARG A 96 -24.65 4.34 2.68
CA ARG A 96 -24.82 2.88 2.72
C ARG A 96 -26.01 2.48 3.63
N LEU A 97 -26.13 3.08 4.81
CA LEU A 97 -27.25 2.86 5.71
C LEU A 97 -28.58 3.25 5.06
N HIS A 98 -28.64 4.39 4.39
CA HIS A 98 -29.83 4.81 3.65
C HIS A 98 -30.21 3.82 2.55
N SER A 99 -29.25 3.32 1.79
CA SER A 99 -29.48 2.34 0.71
C SER A 99 -30.00 0.99 1.26
N ILE A 100 -29.45 0.53 2.39
CA ILE A 100 -29.93 -0.68 3.08
C ILE A 100 -31.39 -0.50 3.53
N GLN A 101 -31.69 0.64 4.15
CA GLN A 101 -33.05 0.94 4.60
C GLN A 101 -34.06 1.00 3.45
N GLN A 102 -33.68 1.60 2.32
CA GLN A 102 -34.52 1.61 1.12
C GLN A 102 -34.76 0.20 0.57
N ALA A 103 -33.74 -0.65 0.52
CA ALA A 103 -33.86 -2.03 0.07
C ALA A 103 -34.80 -2.84 0.98
N CYS A 104 -34.70 -2.65 2.31
CA CYS A 104 -35.62 -3.28 3.26
C CYS A 104 -37.06 -2.79 3.09
N ASN A 105 -37.28 -1.49 2.93
CA ASN A 105 -38.60 -0.90 2.73
C ASN A 105 -39.28 -1.34 1.43
N SER A 106 -38.48 -1.60 0.38
CA SER A 106 -38.97 -2.12 -0.91
C SER A 106 -39.22 -3.64 -0.91
N GLY A 107 -38.93 -4.32 0.21
CA GLY A 107 -39.06 -5.78 0.31
C GLY A 107 -37.99 -6.57 -0.45
N ASN A 108 -36.94 -5.90 -0.97
CA ASN A 108 -35.84 -6.54 -1.67
C ASN A 108 -34.77 -7.03 -0.72
N SER A 109 -35.01 -8.18 -0.08
CA SER A 109 -34.12 -8.78 0.90
C SER A 109 -32.73 -9.13 0.32
N PHE A 110 -32.67 -9.51 -0.97
CA PHE A 110 -31.39 -9.81 -1.63
C PHE A 110 -30.52 -8.56 -1.75
N LEU A 111 -31.10 -7.44 -2.18
CA LEU A 111 -30.39 -6.17 -2.28
C LEU A 111 -29.92 -5.67 -0.90
N ALA A 112 -30.76 -5.83 0.13
CA ALA A 112 -30.37 -5.47 1.50
C ALA A 112 -29.17 -6.29 1.97
N GLU A 113 -29.12 -7.59 1.67
CA GLU A 113 -28.01 -8.46 2.01
C GLU A 113 -26.72 -8.10 1.21
N GLU A 114 -26.85 -7.81 -0.09
CA GLU A 114 -25.75 -7.38 -0.95
C GLU A 114 -25.12 -6.06 -0.48
N LEU A 115 -25.92 -5.17 0.06
CA LEU A 115 -25.48 -3.86 0.56
C LEU A 115 -24.78 -3.91 1.93
N ARG A 116 -24.76 -5.05 2.61
CA ARG A 116 -24.08 -5.17 3.91
C ARG A 116 -22.59 -4.83 3.79
N VAL A 117 -22.07 -4.21 4.82
CA VAL A 117 -20.68 -3.71 4.88
C VAL A 117 -19.85 -4.63 5.75
N THR A 118 -18.71 -5.05 5.25
CA THR A 118 -17.67 -5.70 6.07
C THR A 118 -16.74 -4.65 6.68
N ASN A 119 -16.13 -5.00 7.80
CA ASN A 119 -15.10 -4.17 8.43
C ASN A 119 -13.90 -3.93 7.48
N SER A 120 -13.51 -4.93 6.68
CA SER A 120 -12.45 -4.78 5.68
C SER A 120 -12.84 -3.86 4.51
N MET A 121 -14.11 -3.86 4.09
CA MET A 121 -14.62 -2.89 3.10
C MET A 121 -14.52 -1.46 3.65
N LEU A 122 -14.98 -1.23 4.86
CA LEU A 122 -14.95 0.09 5.49
C LEU A 122 -13.51 0.58 5.68
N PHE A 123 -12.62 -0.30 6.12
CA PHE A 123 -11.18 -0.03 6.21
C PHE A 123 -10.56 0.36 4.87
N ARG A 124 -10.90 -0.36 3.79
CA ARG A 124 -10.42 -0.04 2.44
C ARG A 124 -10.89 1.36 1.99
N VAL A 125 -12.17 1.70 2.20
CA VAL A 125 -12.70 3.03 1.88
C VAL A 125 -11.99 4.11 2.71
N TYR A 126 -11.74 3.83 3.99
CA TYR A 126 -10.98 4.73 4.85
C TYR A 126 -9.58 5.01 4.28
N LEU A 127 -8.83 3.96 3.94
CA LEU A 127 -7.48 4.10 3.41
C LEU A 127 -7.44 4.83 2.06
N GLU A 128 -8.42 4.59 1.17
CA GLU A 128 -8.52 5.32 -0.09
C GLU A 128 -8.71 6.83 0.13
N ASN A 129 -9.60 7.20 1.04
CA ASN A 129 -9.85 8.60 1.37
C ASN A 129 -8.66 9.23 2.13
N TYR A 130 -7.99 8.45 2.99
CA TYR A 130 -6.77 8.88 3.67
C TYR A 130 -5.66 9.21 2.66
N ILE A 131 -5.38 8.29 1.72
CA ILE A 131 -4.38 8.49 0.67
C ILE A 131 -4.71 9.72 -0.18
N ARG A 132 -5.99 9.91 -0.54
CA ARG A 132 -6.43 11.08 -1.33
C ARG A 132 -6.19 12.41 -0.62
N GLN A 133 -6.34 12.44 0.71
CA GLN A 133 -6.19 13.66 1.51
C GLN A 133 -4.77 13.84 2.06
N MET A 134 -3.93 12.83 1.96
CA MET A 134 -2.54 12.89 2.42
C MET A 134 -1.76 13.92 1.57
N GLY A 135 -1.29 15.01 2.19
CA GLY A 135 -0.63 16.13 1.50
C GLY A 135 0.68 15.78 0.77
N LYS A 136 1.22 14.58 1.01
CA LYS A 136 2.43 14.05 0.36
C LYS A 136 2.13 13.10 -0.80
N SER A 137 0.87 12.77 -1.07
CA SER A 137 0.44 12.01 -2.24
C SER A 137 0.10 12.96 -3.39
N ASN A 138 0.22 12.47 -4.63
CA ASN A 138 -0.28 13.19 -5.79
C ASN A 138 -1.67 12.65 -6.17
N PRO A 139 -2.76 13.37 -5.87
CA PRO A 139 -4.12 12.92 -6.13
C PRO A 139 -4.49 12.91 -7.62
N ASP A 140 -3.73 13.60 -8.48
CA ASP A 140 -3.95 13.61 -9.93
C ASP A 140 -3.43 12.35 -10.62
N MET A 141 -2.64 11.54 -9.89
CA MET A 141 -2.16 10.24 -10.36
C MET A 141 -3.03 9.12 -9.81
N LEU A 142 -2.96 7.95 -10.46
CA LEU A 142 -3.70 6.78 -10.03
C LEU A 142 -3.36 6.40 -8.58
N TYR A 143 -4.38 6.31 -7.75
CA TYR A 143 -4.28 5.72 -6.42
C TYR A 143 -5.42 4.73 -6.21
N MET A 144 -5.17 3.69 -5.44
CA MET A 144 -6.18 2.69 -5.08
C MET A 144 -5.74 1.90 -3.86
N VAL A 145 -6.71 1.38 -3.14
CA VAL A 145 -6.52 0.32 -2.14
C VAL A 145 -7.27 -0.90 -2.63
N ARG A 146 -6.55 -1.99 -2.92
CA ARG A 146 -7.15 -3.18 -3.52
C ARG A 146 -6.75 -4.45 -2.80
N TYR A 147 -7.60 -5.46 -2.92
CA TYR A 147 -7.27 -6.82 -2.52
C TYR A 147 -6.47 -7.49 -3.65
N LEU A 148 -5.38 -8.15 -3.27
CA LEU A 148 -4.68 -9.06 -4.17
C LEU A 148 -5.23 -10.48 -3.98
N PRO A 149 -4.92 -11.42 -4.89
CA PRO A 149 -5.32 -12.81 -4.73
C PRO A 149 -4.94 -13.35 -3.36
N MET A 150 -5.88 -14.02 -2.70
CA MET A 150 -5.67 -14.62 -1.40
C MET A 150 -4.52 -15.64 -1.46
N ALA A 151 -3.67 -15.62 -0.45
CA ALA A 151 -2.59 -16.57 -0.26
C ALA A 151 -2.75 -17.29 1.08
N GLU A 152 -1.93 -18.32 1.33
CA GLU A 152 -1.91 -19.06 2.61
C GLU A 152 -1.72 -18.18 3.85
N ARG A 153 -1.19 -16.96 3.65
CA ARG A 153 -0.85 -16.01 4.72
C ARG A 153 -1.87 -14.89 4.90
N GLY A 154 -3.14 -15.13 4.58
CA GLY A 154 -4.20 -14.12 4.77
C GLY A 154 -4.59 -13.35 3.51
N LEU A 155 -5.34 -12.24 3.69
CA LEU A 155 -5.80 -11.38 2.60
C LEU A 155 -4.83 -10.21 2.40
N PRO A 156 -4.08 -10.18 1.27
CA PRO A 156 -3.20 -9.05 0.97
C PRO A 156 -4.02 -7.82 0.56
N VAL A 157 -3.77 -6.70 1.22
CA VAL A 157 -4.30 -5.37 0.88
C VAL A 157 -3.16 -4.53 0.35
N GLU A 158 -3.23 -4.14 -0.91
CA GLU A 158 -2.21 -3.29 -1.54
C GLU A 158 -2.61 -1.82 -1.49
N LEU A 159 -1.69 -1.01 -1.00
CA LEU A 159 -1.71 0.45 -1.07
C LEU A 159 -0.92 0.87 -2.30
N TYR A 160 -1.61 1.36 -3.32
CA TYR A 160 -1.00 1.79 -4.57
C TYR A 160 -1.27 3.29 -4.76
N LEU A 161 -0.21 4.08 -4.82
CA LEU A 161 -0.29 5.53 -4.98
C LEU A 161 1.01 6.11 -5.52
N PHE A 162 1.02 7.42 -5.79
CA PHE A 162 2.23 8.14 -6.16
C PHE A 162 2.54 9.23 -5.14
N SER A 163 3.74 9.19 -4.58
CA SER A 163 4.26 10.22 -3.69
C SER A 163 4.70 11.44 -4.50
N ALA A 164 4.32 12.63 -4.05
CA ALA A 164 4.86 13.88 -4.57
C ALA A 164 6.36 14.05 -4.23
N GLU A 165 6.80 13.44 -3.11
CA GLU A 165 8.19 13.39 -2.71
C GLU A 165 8.96 12.34 -3.50
N LYS A 166 9.99 12.75 -4.24
CA LYS A 166 10.73 11.89 -5.17
C LYS A 166 12.13 11.54 -4.69
N THR A 167 12.74 12.40 -3.86
CA THR A 167 14.07 12.14 -3.29
C THR A 167 14.01 10.95 -2.35
N TRP A 168 15.01 10.10 -2.37
CA TRP A 168 14.98 8.81 -1.69
C TRP A 168 14.61 8.94 -0.20
N LYS A 169 15.33 9.76 0.54
CA LYS A 169 15.08 9.94 1.98
C LYS A 169 13.66 10.41 2.30
N MET A 170 13.14 11.39 1.56
CA MET A 170 11.79 11.93 1.77
C MET A 170 10.72 10.92 1.35
N TYR A 171 10.94 10.23 0.24
CA TYR A 171 10.07 9.16 -0.21
C TYR A 171 9.93 8.04 0.83
N GLU A 172 11.05 7.56 1.40
CA GLU A 172 11.00 6.51 2.43
C GLU A 172 10.31 6.98 3.72
N ALA A 173 10.44 8.26 4.07
CA ALA A 173 9.68 8.83 5.18
C ALA A 173 8.17 8.81 4.92
N VAL A 174 7.72 9.14 3.69
CA VAL A 174 6.31 9.04 3.31
C VAL A 174 5.81 7.60 3.37
N VAL A 175 6.62 6.65 2.91
CA VAL A 175 6.28 5.22 2.97
C VAL A 175 6.16 4.75 4.42
N ALA A 176 7.08 5.15 5.29
CA ALA A 176 7.06 4.79 6.71
C ALA A 176 5.81 5.35 7.40
N ASP A 177 5.53 6.66 7.24
CA ASP A 177 4.34 7.31 7.80
C ASP A 177 3.04 6.61 7.36
N LEU A 178 2.96 6.24 6.07
CA LEU A 178 1.80 5.54 5.51
C LEU A 178 1.61 4.14 6.12
N ILE A 179 2.68 3.37 6.25
CA ILE A 179 2.64 2.02 6.80
C ILE A 179 2.34 2.04 8.29
N ASP A 180 2.99 2.92 9.06
CA ASP A 180 2.75 3.07 10.50
C ASP A 180 1.28 3.42 10.77
N HIS A 181 0.73 4.39 10.02
CA HIS A 181 -0.67 4.76 10.11
C HIS A 181 -1.60 3.60 9.76
N THR A 182 -1.32 2.91 8.66
CA THR A 182 -2.14 1.78 8.20
C THR A 182 -2.17 0.65 9.23
N ILE A 183 -1.02 0.32 9.83
CA ILE A 183 -0.92 -0.70 10.88
C ILE A 183 -1.71 -0.27 12.12
N ALA A 184 -1.51 0.95 12.57
CA ALA A 184 -2.15 1.45 13.79
C ALA A 184 -3.68 1.48 13.67
N VAL A 185 -4.20 1.99 12.56
CA VAL A 185 -5.64 2.16 12.36
C VAL A 185 -6.38 0.83 12.09
N THR A 186 -5.67 -0.23 11.68
CA THR A 186 -6.29 -1.56 11.41
C THR A 186 -7.14 -2.05 12.59
N ALA A 187 -6.66 -1.85 13.82
CA ALA A 187 -7.37 -2.28 15.03
C ALA A 187 -8.68 -1.52 15.29
N GLU A 188 -8.80 -0.26 14.83
CA GLU A 188 -10.02 0.54 14.99
C GLU A 188 -11.21 -0.04 14.21
N PHE A 189 -10.92 -0.79 13.14
CA PHE A 189 -11.91 -1.50 12.34
C PHE A 189 -12.15 -2.95 12.82
N GLY A 190 -11.61 -3.34 13.97
CA GLY A 190 -11.72 -4.71 14.48
C GLY A 190 -10.97 -5.74 13.63
N LEU A 191 -10.04 -5.29 12.79
CA LEU A 191 -9.19 -6.12 11.96
C LEU A 191 -7.88 -6.46 12.67
N ARG A 192 -7.30 -7.59 12.30
CA ARG A 192 -5.97 -8.01 12.76
C ARG A 192 -5.07 -8.21 11.57
N LEU A 193 -3.80 -7.84 11.74
CA LEU A 193 -2.76 -8.20 10.77
C LEU A 193 -2.38 -9.66 10.94
N TYR A 194 -2.17 -10.35 9.83
CA TYR A 194 -1.62 -11.69 9.85
C TYR A 194 -0.15 -11.66 10.26
N GLN A 195 0.18 -12.46 11.25
CA GLN A 195 1.56 -12.73 11.66
C GLN A 195 1.74 -14.24 11.82
N SER A 196 2.84 -14.76 11.32
CA SER A 196 3.23 -16.15 11.63
C SER A 196 3.57 -16.23 13.13
N PRO A 197 3.13 -17.27 13.85
CA PRO A 197 3.48 -17.44 15.26
C PRO A 197 5.00 -17.42 15.44
N GLY A 198 5.47 -16.53 16.30
CA GLY A 198 6.88 -16.46 16.68
C GLY A 198 7.20 -17.43 17.82
N SER A 199 8.48 -17.57 18.14
CA SER A 199 8.94 -18.41 19.26
C SER A 199 8.29 -18.01 20.59
N TYR A 200 8.04 -16.71 20.78
CA TYR A 200 7.39 -16.17 21.97
C TYR A 200 5.93 -16.62 22.09
N ASP A 201 5.17 -16.61 20.99
CA ASP A 201 3.77 -17.04 20.99
C ASP A 201 3.64 -18.51 21.35
N ILE A 202 4.56 -19.34 20.83
CA ILE A 202 4.63 -20.76 21.13
C ILE A 202 4.99 -21.00 22.61
N GLN A 203 5.86 -20.17 23.17
CA GLN A 203 6.27 -20.25 24.57
C GLN A 203 5.10 -19.87 25.51
N CYS A 204 4.38 -18.80 25.20
CA CYS A 204 3.17 -18.41 25.93
C CYS A 204 2.06 -19.50 25.88
N LEU A 205 1.90 -20.19 24.75
CA LEU A 205 0.98 -21.31 24.65
C LEU A 205 1.39 -22.48 25.55
N ARG A 206 2.69 -22.84 25.60
CA ARG A 206 3.21 -23.90 26.48
C ARG A 206 2.99 -23.58 27.97
N GLU A 207 3.22 -22.35 28.38
CA GLU A 207 3.02 -21.90 29.75
C GLU A 207 1.54 -22.00 30.17
N ARG A 208 0.61 -21.65 29.30
CA ARG A 208 -0.84 -21.76 29.54
C ARG A 208 -1.30 -23.23 29.64
N VAL A 209 -0.76 -24.11 28.78
CA VAL A 209 -1.09 -25.54 28.81
C VAL A 209 -0.58 -26.21 30.09
N ASN A 210 0.57 -25.77 30.62
CA ASN A 210 1.14 -26.31 31.86
C ASN A 210 0.46 -25.79 33.15
N GLN A 211 -0.49 -24.84 33.06
CA GLN A 211 -1.26 -24.29 34.18
C GLN A 211 -2.66 -24.93 34.31
N ILE A 212 -3.02 -25.84 33.41
CA ILE A 212 -4.26 -26.64 33.43
C ILE A 212 -3.94 -28.06 33.93
#